data_7f9100d134a4d182f7160ea783177cda
#
_entry.id   7f9100d134a4d182f7160ea783177cda
#
_cell.length_a   1.000
_cell.length_b   1.000
_cell.length_c   1.000
_cell.angle_alpha   90.00
_cell.angle_beta   90.00
_cell.angle_gamma   90.00
#
_symmetry.space_group_name_H-M   'P 1'
#
loop_
_entity.id
_entity.type
_entity.pdbx_description
1 polymer ?
#
loop_
_entity_poly.entity_id
_entity_poly.type
_entity_poly.pdbx_seq_one_letter_code
_entity_poly.pdbx_strand_id
1 'polypeptide(L)'
;LAKETSIRYPEHFVSDKREVSLQGDAFFDVAKNRERPFWIDTEQVKIEVLGTAFSVKSVEDAPFRLSVQRGTVRVTLKKGNKECYVKAGETVVLKSQQLLLSANENTEELNRYLKHVCFKDESLEHILKVMNMNAGSLQIRVASPALEKRKLTVEFSNESPETVATLI
;
A
#
# COMPACT_ATOMS: atom_id res chain seq x y z
N LEU A 1 5.54 2.08 5.73
CA LEU A 1 6.24 0.89 6.26
C LEU A 1 6.00 0.79 7.76
N ALA A 2 5.70 -0.41 8.24
CA ALA A 2 5.65 -0.67 9.66
C ALA A 2 7.05 -0.80 10.28
N LYS A 3 7.12 -0.89 11.62
CA LYS A 3 8.38 -1.13 12.35
C LYS A 3 9.04 -2.45 11.89
N GLU A 4 10.36 -2.48 11.84
CA GLU A 4 11.14 -3.67 11.40
C GLU A 4 10.86 -4.11 9.95
N THR A 5 10.43 -3.18 9.10
CA THR A 5 10.18 -3.42 7.69
C THR A 5 11.31 -2.88 6.83
N SER A 6 11.79 -3.67 5.90
CA SER A 6 12.77 -3.25 4.90
C SER A 6 12.21 -3.36 3.48
N ILE A 7 12.49 -2.34 2.67
CA ILE A 7 12.24 -2.34 1.24
C ILE A 7 13.54 -2.05 0.50
N ARG A 8 13.85 -2.86 -0.51
CA ARG A 8 15.00 -2.67 -1.39
C ARG A 8 14.50 -2.35 -2.78
N TYR A 9 15.05 -1.32 -3.38
CA TYR A 9 14.72 -0.88 -4.73
C TYR A 9 15.96 -0.34 -5.42
N PRO A 10 16.05 -0.39 -6.76
CA PRO A 10 17.16 0.19 -7.50
C PRO A 10 17.07 1.72 -7.47
N GLU A 11 18.19 2.40 -7.59
CA GLU A 11 18.24 3.86 -7.68
C GLU A 11 17.41 4.39 -8.85
N HIS A 12 17.42 3.65 -9.97
CA HIS A 12 16.59 3.91 -11.14
C HIS A 12 15.94 2.61 -11.60
N PHE A 13 14.64 2.63 -11.83
CA PHE A 13 13.94 1.52 -12.48
C PHE A 13 14.32 1.52 -13.96
N VAL A 14 15.20 0.60 -14.35
CA VAL A 14 15.56 0.31 -15.74
C VAL A 14 14.65 -0.79 -16.24
N SER A 15 14.11 -0.67 -17.41
CA SER A 15 13.24 -1.62 -18.08
C SER A 15 11.73 -1.33 -18.01
N ASP A 16 10.98 -2.28 -18.47
CA ASP A 16 9.53 -2.29 -18.60
C ASP A 16 8.75 -2.53 -17.31
N LYS A 17 9.45 -2.70 -16.18
CA LYS A 17 8.83 -2.95 -14.86
C LYS A 17 9.48 -2.10 -13.75
N ARG A 18 8.73 -1.90 -12.68
CA ARG A 18 9.18 -1.29 -11.43
C ARG A 18 9.21 -2.38 -10.37
N GLU A 19 10.39 -2.90 -10.02
CA GLU A 19 10.53 -4.03 -9.10
C GLU A 19 11.19 -3.62 -7.79
N VAL A 20 10.62 -4.06 -6.68
CA VAL A 20 11.14 -3.86 -5.33
C VAL A 20 11.10 -5.18 -4.56
N SER A 21 11.98 -5.35 -3.56
CA SER A 21 11.92 -6.45 -2.61
C SER A 21 11.39 -5.95 -1.27
N LEU A 22 10.48 -6.69 -0.66
CA LEU A 22 9.89 -6.37 0.63
C LEU A 22 10.10 -7.49 1.64
N GLN A 23 10.53 -7.11 2.84
CA GLN A 23 10.51 -7.95 4.04
C GLN A 23 9.84 -7.14 5.15
N GLY A 24 8.76 -7.63 5.73
CA GLY A 24 8.02 -6.95 6.79
C GLY A 24 6.60 -6.59 6.39
N ASP A 25 6.09 -5.48 6.94
CA ASP A 25 4.69 -5.07 6.88
C ASP A 25 4.57 -3.65 6.29
N ALA A 26 3.89 -3.52 5.15
CA ALA A 26 3.81 -2.27 4.41
C ALA A 26 2.45 -2.05 3.74
N PHE A 27 2.07 -0.80 3.63
CA PHE A 27 1.00 -0.34 2.75
C PHE A 27 1.58 0.30 1.51
N PHE A 28 1.02 -0.04 0.34
CA PHE A 28 1.39 0.52 -0.96
C PHE A 28 0.21 1.25 -1.58
N ASP A 29 0.42 2.48 -2.01
CA ASP A 29 -0.44 3.17 -2.97
C ASP A 29 0.35 3.37 -4.26
N VAL A 30 0.03 2.55 -5.26
CA VAL A 30 0.77 2.51 -6.52
C VAL A 30 -0.01 3.27 -7.59
N ALA A 31 0.63 4.29 -8.16
CA ALA A 31 0.09 5.03 -9.29
C ALA A 31 -0.13 4.11 -10.50
N LYS A 32 -1.28 4.29 -11.18
CA LYS A 32 -1.66 3.47 -12.33
C LYS A 32 -0.71 3.68 -13.50
N ASN A 33 -0.06 2.60 -13.92
CA ASN A 33 0.76 2.58 -15.13
C ASN A 33 0.70 1.17 -15.74
N ARG A 34 0.00 1.05 -16.89
CA ARG A 34 -0.19 -0.24 -17.58
C ARG A 34 1.04 -0.68 -18.36
N GLU A 35 1.87 0.26 -18.79
CA GLU A 35 3.07 -0.01 -19.58
C GLU A 35 4.24 -0.46 -18.71
N ARG A 36 4.23 -0.04 -17.41
CA ARG A 36 5.27 -0.39 -16.44
C ARG A 36 4.65 -0.92 -15.15
N PRO A 37 4.32 -2.22 -15.10
CA PRO A 37 3.78 -2.85 -13.89
C PRO A 37 4.72 -2.68 -12.69
N PHE A 38 4.14 -2.63 -11.50
CA PHE A 38 4.89 -2.61 -10.26
C PHE A 38 4.94 -4.01 -9.65
N TRP A 39 6.15 -4.47 -9.36
CA TRP A 39 6.42 -5.79 -8.83
C TRP A 39 6.97 -5.70 -7.42
N ILE A 40 6.48 -6.55 -6.53
CA ILE A 40 7.04 -6.74 -5.21
C ILE A 40 7.48 -8.18 -5.07
N ASP A 41 8.77 -8.38 -4.81
CA ASP A 41 9.35 -9.67 -4.49
C ASP A 41 9.41 -9.84 -2.97
N THR A 42 8.75 -10.87 -2.45
CA THR A 42 8.84 -11.27 -1.05
C THR A 42 9.50 -12.64 -0.95
N GLU A 43 9.72 -13.14 0.25
CA GLU A 43 10.29 -14.47 0.43
C GLU A 43 9.43 -15.58 -0.22
N GLN A 44 8.10 -15.51 -0.07
CA GLN A 44 7.20 -16.61 -0.42
C GLN A 44 6.44 -16.36 -1.72
N VAL A 45 6.16 -15.12 -2.07
CA VAL A 45 5.32 -14.75 -3.23
C VAL A 45 5.93 -13.62 -4.04
N LYS A 46 5.49 -13.54 -5.31
CA LYS A 46 5.63 -12.35 -6.16
C LYS A 46 4.28 -11.69 -6.31
N ILE A 47 4.27 -10.37 -6.23
CA ILE A 47 3.08 -9.54 -6.33
C ILE A 47 3.23 -8.64 -7.54
N GLU A 48 2.21 -8.54 -8.38
CA GLU A 48 2.17 -7.65 -9.53
C GLU A 48 0.92 -6.78 -9.48
N VAL A 49 1.11 -5.48 -9.72
CA VAL A 49 0.04 -4.49 -9.76
C VAL A 49 0.24 -3.48 -10.89
N LEU A 50 -0.86 -2.94 -11.40
CA LEU A 50 -0.87 -1.90 -12.44
C LEU A 50 -1.23 -0.52 -11.89
N GLY A 51 -1.84 -0.47 -10.68
CA GLY A 51 -2.29 0.76 -10.05
C GLY A 51 -3.31 0.45 -8.96
N THR A 52 -2.84 0.15 -7.77
CA THR A 52 -3.61 -0.43 -6.67
C THR A 52 -3.21 0.17 -5.33
N ALA A 53 -4.14 0.16 -4.38
CA ALA A 53 -3.87 0.43 -2.98
C ALA A 53 -4.10 -0.87 -2.18
N PHE A 54 -3.08 -1.33 -1.44
CA PHE A 54 -3.11 -2.61 -0.73
C PHE A 54 -2.09 -2.66 0.39
N SER A 55 -2.35 -3.51 1.38
CA SER A 55 -1.40 -3.84 2.45
C SER A 55 -0.79 -5.21 2.21
N VAL A 56 0.48 -5.35 2.58
CA VAL A 56 1.23 -6.62 2.54
C VAL A 56 1.86 -6.86 3.89
N LYS A 57 1.67 -8.05 4.43
CA LYS A 57 2.37 -8.56 5.60
C LYS A 57 3.18 -9.79 5.20
N SER A 58 4.50 -9.66 5.19
CA SER A 58 5.46 -10.71 4.85
C SER A 58 6.60 -10.73 5.87
N VAL A 59 6.27 -11.20 7.07
CA VAL A 59 7.21 -11.36 8.20
C VAL A 59 7.53 -12.83 8.39
N GLU A 60 8.73 -13.15 8.92
CA GLU A 60 9.28 -14.50 8.96
C GLU A 60 8.40 -15.48 9.75
N ASP A 61 7.88 -15.06 10.91
CA ASP A 61 7.13 -15.92 11.82
C ASP A 61 5.60 -15.80 11.70
N ALA A 62 5.10 -15.21 10.62
CA ALA A 62 3.67 -15.07 10.40
C ALA A 62 3.27 -15.48 8.97
N PRO A 63 2.03 -15.98 8.78
CA PRO A 63 1.51 -16.27 7.45
C PRO A 63 1.54 -14.99 6.59
N PHE A 64 1.98 -15.13 5.32
CA PHE A 64 1.83 -14.05 4.35
C PHE A 64 0.36 -13.66 4.25
N ARG A 65 0.10 -12.35 4.27
CA ARG A 65 -1.23 -11.76 4.09
C ARG A 65 -1.14 -10.56 3.17
N LEU A 66 -2.12 -10.43 2.28
CA LEU A 66 -2.29 -9.26 1.42
C LEU A 66 -3.76 -8.89 1.35
N SER A 67 -4.08 -7.62 1.61
CA SER A 67 -5.45 -7.08 1.59
C SER A 67 -5.54 -5.92 0.61
N VAL A 68 -6.51 -5.97 -0.30
CA VAL A 68 -6.68 -4.98 -1.37
C VAL A 68 -7.79 -4.00 -1.03
N GLN A 69 -7.49 -2.71 -1.16
CA GLN A 69 -8.44 -1.63 -0.92
C GLN A 69 -8.97 -1.02 -2.22
N ARG A 70 -8.11 -0.94 -3.23
CA ARG A 70 -8.46 -0.40 -4.54
C ARG A 70 -7.69 -1.16 -5.62
N GLY A 71 -8.40 -1.52 -6.70
CA GLY A 71 -7.83 -2.19 -7.86
C GLY A 71 -7.78 -3.71 -7.74
N THR A 72 -6.82 -4.32 -8.42
CA THR A 72 -6.62 -5.77 -8.43
C THR A 72 -5.13 -6.07 -8.34
N VAL A 73 -4.79 -7.06 -7.53
CA VAL A 73 -3.43 -7.54 -7.31
C VAL A 73 -3.32 -8.96 -7.83
N ARG A 74 -2.29 -9.28 -8.60
CA ARG A 74 -1.90 -10.65 -8.93
C ARG A 74 -0.84 -11.12 -7.93
N VAL A 75 -1.10 -12.21 -7.25
CA VAL A 75 -0.21 -12.87 -6.31
C VAL A 75 0.19 -14.21 -6.86
N THR A 76 1.49 -14.45 -7.05
CA THR A 76 2.05 -15.70 -7.56
C THR A 76 2.91 -16.35 -6.48
N LEU A 77 2.59 -17.58 -6.10
CA LEU A 77 3.37 -18.37 -5.17
C LEU A 77 4.68 -18.84 -5.82
N LYS A 78 5.84 -18.54 -5.23
CA LYS A 78 7.15 -18.94 -5.78
C LYS A 78 7.32 -20.45 -5.86
N LYS A 79 6.77 -21.20 -4.88
CA LYS A 79 6.75 -22.67 -4.90
C LYS A 79 5.46 -23.14 -5.60
N GLY A 80 5.60 -23.68 -6.81
CA GLY A 80 4.50 -24.29 -7.54
C GLY A 80 3.75 -23.36 -8.51
N ASN A 81 4.16 -22.12 -8.68
CA ASN A 81 3.63 -21.14 -9.65
C ASN A 81 2.10 -20.98 -9.63
N LYS A 82 1.46 -21.20 -8.48
CA LYS A 82 0.03 -20.95 -8.33
C LYS A 82 -0.24 -19.47 -8.26
N GLU A 83 -1.22 -19.00 -9.02
CA GLU A 83 -1.64 -17.60 -9.08
C GLU A 83 -3.01 -17.38 -8.44
N CYS A 84 -3.18 -16.20 -7.86
CA CYS A 84 -4.44 -15.72 -7.33
C CYS A 84 -4.61 -14.24 -7.67
N TYR A 85 -5.82 -13.85 -8.08
CA TYR A 85 -6.19 -12.44 -8.30
C TYR A 85 -7.02 -11.98 -7.13
N VAL A 86 -6.54 -10.96 -6.42
CA VAL A 86 -7.18 -10.37 -5.24
C VAL A 86 -7.74 -9.02 -5.65
N LYS A 87 -9.04 -8.83 -5.50
CA LYS A 87 -9.76 -7.59 -5.87
C LYS A 87 -9.95 -6.68 -4.66
N ALA A 88 -10.34 -5.44 -4.93
CA ALA A 88 -10.74 -4.52 -3.86
C ALA A 88 -11.81 -5.15 -2.95
N GLY A 89 -11.62 -5.06 -1.64
CA GLY A 89 -12.46 -5.71 -0.63
C GLY A 89 -12.11 -7.17 -0.34
N GLU A 90 -11.01 -7.68 -0.87
CA GLU A 90 -10.58 -9.07 -0.64
C GLU A 90 -9.20 -9.12 0.04
N THR A 91 -9.00 -10.20 0.80
CA THR A 91 -7.73 -10.56 1.43
C THR A 91 -7.30 -11.95 0.99
N VAL A 92 -6.02 -12.13 0.69
CA VAL A 92 -5.41 -13.45 0.50
C VAL A 92 -4.42 -13.74 1.64
N VAL A 93 -4.47 -14.98 2.13
CA VAL A 93 -3.54 -15.50 3.15
C VAL A 93 -2.88 -16.76 2.62
N LEU A 94 -1.57 -16.89 2.82
CA LEU A 94 -0.84 -18.11 2.50
C LEU A 94 -0.88 -19.06 3.71
N LYS A 95 -1.53 -20.21 3.56
CA LYS A 95 -1.59 -21.29 4.54
C LYS A 95 -1.25 -22.63 3.88
N SER A 96 -0.35 -23.41 4.46
CA SER A 96 -0.03 -24.76 3.97
C SER A 96 0.26 -24.82 2.46
N GLN A 97 1.04 -23.86 1.93
CA GLN A 97 1.35 -23.72 0.49
C GLN A 97 0.12 -23.49 -0.41
N GLN A 98 -0.94 -22.91 0.14
CA GLN A 98 -2.16 -22.53 -0.58
C GLN A 98 -2.49 -21.07 -0.33
N LEU A 99 -2.87 -20.37 -1.41
CA LEU A 99 -3.40 -19.01 -1.33
C LEU A 99 -4.91 -19.09 -1.09
N LEU A 100 -5.35 -18.68 0.11
CA LEU A 100 -6.74 -18.68 0.53
C LEU A 100 -7.30 -17.27 0.43
N LEU A 101 -8.35 -17.10 -0.37
CA LEU A 101 -9.03 -15.83 -0.58
C LEU A 101 -10.23 -15.70 0.35
N SER A 102 -10.42 -14.53 0.95
CA SER A 102 -11.57 -14.17 1.77
C SER A 102 -11.98 -12.71 1.53
N ALA A 103 -13.23 -12.36 1.87
CA ALA A 103 -13.63 -10.96 1.90
C ALA A 103 -12.85 -10.21 3.01
N ASN A 104 -12.57 -8.93 2.78
CA ASN A 104 -11.95 -8.09 3.80
C ASN A 104 -12.94 -7.86 4.95
N GLU A 105 -12.64 -8.42 6.10
CA GLU A 105 -13.39 -8.17 7.33
C GLU A 105 -12.84 -6.95 8.11
N ASN A 106 -11.74 -6.33 7.64
CA ASN A 106 -10.99 -5.46 8.54
C ASN A 106 -10.41 -4.21 7.89
N THR A 107 -11.05 -3.07 8.13
CA THR A 107 -10.49 -1.72 7.95
C THR A 107 -9.39 -1.40 8.97
N GLU A 108 -9.19 -2.20 10.02
CA GLU A 108 -8.22 -1.96 11.08
C GLU A 108 -6.77 -2.02 10.61
N GLU A 109 -6.45 -2.84 9.59
CA GLU A 109 -5.09 -2.87 9.02
C GLU A 109 -4.72 -1.55 8.35
N LEU A 110 -5.63 -0.94 7.59
CA LEU A 110 -5.39 0.39 7.02
C LEU A 110 -5.23 1.44 8.13
N ASN A 111 -6.11 1.39 9.13
CA ASN A 111 -6.05 2.29 10.27
C ASN A 111 -4.71 2.23 11.00
N ARG A 112 -4.10 1.05 11.07
CA ARG A 112 -2.77 0.88 11.68
C ARG A 112 -1.68 1.63 10.91
N TYR A 113 -1.70 1.58 9.57
CA TYR A 113 -0.72 2.30 8.75
C TYR A 113 -0.92 3.80 8.79
N LEU A 114 -2.18 4.26 8.84
CA LEU A 114 -2.51 5.68 8.91
C LEU A 114 -2.26 6.30 10.28
N LYS A 115 -2.08 5.49 11.33
CA LYS A 115 -1.70 5.98 12.66
C LYS A 115 -0.31 6.58 12.72
N HIS A 116 0.62 6.13 11.86
CA HIS A 116 1.97 6.65 11.78
C HIS A 116 2.40 6.73 10.32
N VAL A 117 2.20 7.88 9.72
CA VAL A 117 2.51 8.12 8.30
C VAL A 117 3.51 9.25 8.18
N CYS A 118 4.61 8.97 7.49
CA CYS A 118 5.61 9.97 7.13
C CYS A 118 5.59 10.20 5.62
N PHE A 119 5.37 11.43 5.20
CA PHE A 119 5.49 11.89 3.83
C PHE A 119 6.75 12.72 3.67
N LYS A 120 7.56 12.42 2.67
CA LYS A 120 8.80 13.14 2.38
C LYS A 120 8.76 13.68 0.96
N ASP A 121 8.79 15.02 0.83
CA ASP A 121 8.73 15.72 -0.46
C ASP A 121 7.54 15.31 -1.34
N GLU A 122 6.39 15.06 -0.70
CA GLU A 122 5.16 14.62 -1.35
C GLU A 122 4.18 15.77 -1.62
N SER A 123 3.41 15.67 -2.71
CA SER A 123 2.38 16.67 -3.03
C SER A 123 1.24 16.63 -2.00
N LEU A 124 0.67 17.80 -1.72
CA LEU A 124 -0.47 17.91 -0.81
C LEU A 124 -1.66 17.08 -1.30
N GLU A 125 -1.91 17.04 -2.62
CA GLU A 125 -2.92 16.19 -3.23
C GLU A 125 -2.73 14.71 -2.85
N HIS A 126 -1.48 14.20 -2.96
CA HIS A 126 -1.17 12.81 -2.60
C HIS A 126 -1.34 12.56 -1.11
N ILE A 127 -0.85 13.47 -0.26
CA ILE A 127 -0.98 13.38 1.21
C ILE A 127 -2.47 13.28 1.58
N LEU A 128 -3.31 14.20 1.10
CA LEU A 128 -4.74 14.21 1.39
C LEU A 128 -5.47 12.98 0.85
N LYS A 129 -5.08 12.50 -0.32
CA LYS A 129 -5.64 11.27 -0.89
C LYS A 129 -5.39 10.07 0.03
N VAL A 130 -4.18 9.91 0.57
CA VAL A 130 -3.83 8.84 1.51
C VAL A 130 -4.60 9.02 2.84
N MET A 131 -4.62 10.22 3.40
CA MET A 131 -5.33 10.49 4.66
C MET A 131 -6.84 10.27 4.53
N ASN A 132 -7.44 10.62 3.40
CA ASN A 132 -8.87 10.43 3.15
C ASN A 132 -9.27 8.97 2.91
N MET A 133 -8.34 8.05 2.68
CA MET A 133 -8.66 6.63 2.49
C MET A 133 -9.40 6.04 3.70
N ASN A 134 -9.21 6.62 4.88
CA ASN A 134 -9.81 6.15 6.14
C ASN A 134 -10.67 7.18 6.86
N ALA A 135 -10.92 8.32 6.26
CA ALA A 135 -11.63 9.43 6.90
C ALA A 135 -13.15 9.23 7.05
N GLY A 136 -13.68 8.05 6.66
CA GLY A 136 -15.11 7.74 6.73
C GLY A 136 -15.95 8.75 5.94
N SER A 137 -16.88 9.41 6.62
CA SER A 137 -17.75 10.44 6.01
C SER A 137 -17.09 11.82 5.90
N LEU A 138 -16.03 12.07 6.67
CA LEU A 138 -15.31 13.33 6.66
C LEU A 138 -14.12 13.24 5.70
N GLN A 139 -14.08 14.13 4.71
CA GLN A 139 -12.97 14.20 3.75
C GLN A 139 -12.35 15.60 3.76
N ILE A 140 -11.00 15.64 3.81
CA ILE A 140 -10.23 16.87 3.69
C ILE A 140 -10.03 17.16 2.21
N ARG A 141 -10.31 18.38 1.78
CA ARG A 141 -10.10 18.86 0.41
C ARG A 141 -9.31 20.14 0.39
N VAL A 142 -8.49 20.31 -0.63
CA VAL A 142 -7.76 21.57 -0.84
C VAL A 142 -8.72 22.64 -1.35
N ALA A 143 -8.70 23.80 -0.69
CA ALA A 143 -9.55 24.94 -1.09
C ALA A 143 -9.07 25.62 -2.39
N SER A 144 -7.79 25.47 -2.75
CA SER A 144 -7.19 26.08 -3.93
C SER A 144 -6.35 25.09 -4.72
N PRO A 145 -6.58 24.93 -6.05
CA PRO A 145 -5.78 24.05 -6.91
C PRO A 145 -4.28 24.38 -6.92
N ALA A 146 -3.91 25.62 -6.62
CA ALA A 146 -2.51 26.02 -6.53
C ALA A 146 -1.75 25.33 -5.40
N LEU A 147 -2.45 24.89 -4.35
CA LEU A 147 -1.87 24.20 -3.21
C LEU A 147 -1.71 22.69 -3.44
N GLU A 148 -2.45 22.09 -4.36
CA GLU A 148 -2.43 20.64 -4.61
C GLU A 148 -1.03 20.11 -4.94
N LYS A 149 -0.27 20.86 -5.72
CA LYS A 149 1.08 20.51 -6.17
C LYS A 149 2.17 20.90 -5.17
N ARG A 150 1.84 21.60 -4.09
CA ARG A 150 2.80 21.99 -3.07
C ARG A 150 3.36 20.75 -2.38
N LYS A 151 4.68 20.65 -2.33
CA LYS A 151 5.37 19.54 -1.71
C LYS A 151 5.61 19.80 -0.23
N LEU A 152 5.36 18.79 0.59
CA LEU A 152 5.50 18.84 2.03
C LEU A 152 6.27 17.61 2.53
N THR A 153 6.99 17.82 3.63
CA THR A 153 7.56 16.74 4.45
C THR A 153 6.87 16.81 5.79
N VAL A 154 6.03 15.84 6.09
CA VAL A 154 5.21 15.81 7.31
C VAL A 154 5.12 14.39 7.86
N GLU A 155 5.00 14.29 9.17
CA GLU A 155 4.72 13.05 9.88
C GLU A 155 3.41 13.21 10.68
N PHE A 156 2.51 12.26 10.52
CA PHE A 156 1.27 12.19 11.28
C PHE A 156 1.32 10.98 12.22
N SER A 157 0.91 11.19 13.47
CA SER A 157 0.91 10.17 14.51
C SER A 157 -0.46 10.11 15.19
N ASN A 158 -1.40 9.40 14.55
CA ASN A 158 -2.77 9.20 15.04
C ASN A 158 -3.61 10.49 15.15
N GLU A 159 -3.33 11.48 14.30
CA GLU A 159 -4.12 12.71 14.23
C GLU A 159 -5.52 12.46 13.64
N SER A 160 -6.50 13.22 14.14
CA SER A 160 -7.83 13.25 13.51
C SER A 160 -7.79 14.01 12.18
N PRO A 161 -8.76 13.77 11.26
CA PRO A 161 -8.86 14.53 10.01
C PRO A 161 -8.92 16.05 10.23
N GLU A 162 -9.57 16.52 11.31
CA GLU A 162 -9.64 17.93 11.68
C GLU A 162 -8.28 18.47 12.07
N THR A 163 -7.51 17.70 12.86
CA THR A 163 -6.15 18.06 13.25
C THR A 163 -5.23 18.12 12.03
N VAL A 164 -5.31 17.13 11.13
CA VAL A 164 -4.56 17.13 9.88
C VAL A 164 -4.89 18.36 9.03
N ALA A 165 -6.16 18.74 8.91
CA ALA A 165 -6.58 19.93 8.16
C ALA A 165 -6.05 21.24 8.77
N THR A 166 -5.71 21.24 10.05
CA THR A 166 -5.14 22.41 10.75
C THR A 166 -3.62 22.48 10.63
N LEU A 167 -2.95 21.31 10.47
CA LEU A 167 -1.49 21.20 10.38
C LEU A 167 -0.93 21.42 8.97
N ILE A 168 -1.77 21.35 7.95
CA ILE A 168 -1.42 21.51 6.52
C ILE A 168 -1.87 22.88 6.01
#